data_76a1302ee2ee99ab150830c8fc0ff477
#
_entry.id   76a1302ee2ee99ab150830c8fc0ff477
#
_cell.length_a   1.000
_cell.length_b   1.000
_cell.length_c   1.000
_cell.angle_alpha   90.00
_cell.angle_beta   90.00
_cell.angle_gamma   90.00
#
_symmetry.space_group_name_H-M   'P 1'
#
loop_
_entity.id
_entity.type
_entity.pdbx_description
1 polymer ?
#
loop_
_entity_poly.entity_id
_entity_poly.type
_entity_poly.pdbx_seq_one_letter_code
_entity_poly.pdbx_strand_id
1 'polypeptide(L)'
;SNLRNENAIIISEGDDLGKAFFRELYGRLGLNVTDYTFEEHDETIAYSLSIPFAATLAFAGVMKPQDAPGTTFKRHMQIAEGLMSEDDYLVSEILFNPRTPRQLDNIIEGLAELKEIVSRRDSEAMAAYLARVRHNVRLKSGK
;
A
#
# COMPACT_ATOMS: atom_id res chain seq x y z
N SER A 1 -9.72 2.83 -21.60
CA SER A 1 -9.81 2.38 -20.20
C SER A 1 -11.08 2.95 -19.57
N ASN A 2 -11.80 2.11 -18.84
CA ASN A 2 -13.01 2.55 -18.13
C ASN A 2 -12.58 3.07 -16.75
N LEU A 3 -12.71 4.38 -16.51
CA LEU A 3 -12.37 5.02 -15.24
C LEU A 3 -13.49 4.92 -14.19
N ARG A 4 -14.61 4.29 -14.51
CA ARG A 4 -15.73 4.16 -13.59
C ARG A 4 -15.33 3.36 -12.34
N ASN A 5 -15.64 3.90 -11.16
CA ASN A 5 -15.30 3.38 -9.84
C ASN A 5 -13.80 3.48 -9.45
N GLU A 6 -12.97 4.13 -10.28
CA GLU A 6 -11.63 4.53 -9.82
C GLU A 6 -11.72 5.68 -8.82
N ASN A 7 -10.66 5.88 -8.04
CA ASN A 7 -10.63 6.92 -7.02
C ASN A 7 -9.94 8.18 -7.55
N ALA A 8 -10.48 9.34 -7.23
CA ALA A 8 -9.86 10.63 -7.46
C ALA A 8 -9.80 11.42 -6.15
N ILE A 9 -8.69 12.09 -5.91
CA ILE A 9 -8.47 12.93 -4.73
C ILE A 9 -8.44 14.40 -5.17
N ILE A 10 -9.19 15.25 -4.46
CA ILE A 10 -9.16 16.70 -4.60
C ILE A 10 -8.54 17.28 -3.34
N ILE A 11 -7.48 18.08 -3.49
CA ILE A 11 -6.82 18.73 -2.37
C ILE A 11 -7.62 19.94 -1.92
N SER A 12 -7.97 19.98 -0.64
CA SER A 12 -8.86 21.01 -0.03
C SER A 12 -8.28 22.42 -0.12
N GLU A 13 -6.96 22.56 -0.03
CA GLU A 13 -6.22 23.81 -0.11
C GLU A 13 -6.06 24.34 -1.55
N GLY A 14 -6.58 23.62 -2.53
CA GLY A 14 -6.54 24.04 -3.93
C GLY A 14 -7.50 25.21 -4.23
N ASP A 15 -7.36 25.76 -5.44
CA ASP A 15 -8.24 26.82 -5.96
C ASP A 15 -9.70 26.36 -6.07
N ASP A 16 -10.65 27.19 -5.58
CA ASP A 16 -12.08 26.83 -5.51
C ASP A 16 -12.70 26.57 -6.89
N LEU A 17 -12.33 27.36 -7.90
CA LEU A 17 -12.82 27.16 -9.28
C LEU A 17 -12.28 25.86 -9.88
N GLY A 18 -11.00 25.60 -9.67
CA GLY A 18 -10.35 24.38 -10.12
C GLY A 18 -10.95 23.15 -9.44
N LYS A 19 -11.15 23.20 -8.13
CA LYS A 19 -11.81 22.13 -7.38
C LYS A 19 -13.22 21.84 -7.89
N ALA A 20 -14.03 22.85 -8.10
CA ALA A 20 -15.39 22.71 -8.62
C ALA A 20 -15.40 22.09 -10.03
N PHE A 21 -14.49 22.52 -10.91
CA PHE A 21 -14.33 21.97 -12.25
C PHE A 21 -13.99 20.48 -12.24
N PHE A 22 -12.94 20.10 -11.48
CA PHE A 22 -12.51 18.70 -11.42
C PHE A 22 -13.54 17.81 -10.72
N ARG A 23 -14.25 18.31 -9.70
CA ARG A 23 -15.33 17.56 -9.03
C ARG A 23 -16.45 17.23 -10.01
N GLU A 24 -16.87 18.18 -10.84
CA GLU A 24 -17.88 17.96 -11.86
C GLU A 24 -17.38 16.96 -12.93
N LEU A 25 -16.14 17.16 -13.42
CA LEU A 25 -15.51 16.27 -14.41
C LEU A 25 -15.41 14.82 -13.90
N TYR A 26 -14.90 14.65 -12.71
CA TYR A 26 -14.72 13.31 -12.10
C TYR A 26 -16.07 12.64 -11.81
N GLY A 27 -17.06 13.40 -11.38
CA GLY A 27 -18.43 12.91 -11.20
C GLY A 27 -19.04 12.40 -12.52
N ARG A 28 -18.84 13.14 -13.62
CA ARG A 28 -19.28 12.71 -14.98
C ARG A 28 -18.57 11.43 -15.45
N LEU A 29 -17.30 11.24 -15.08
CA LEU A 29 -16.52 10.04 -15.42
C LEU A 29 -16.85 8.86 -14.51
N GLY A 30 -17.66 9.05 -13.47
CA GLY A 30 -18.04 8.00 -12.52
C GLY A 30 -16.94 7.62 -11.54
N LEU A 31 -16.00 8.52 -11.27
CA LEU A 31 -14.97 8.35 -10.26
C LEU A 31 -15.51 8.57 -8.84
N ASN A 32 -14.92 7.88 -7.88
CA ASN A 32 -15.15 8.17 -6.45
C ASN A 32 -14.27 9.35 -6.05
N VAL A 33 -14.88 10.50 -5.74
CA VAL A 33 -14.16 11.73 -5.38
C VAL A 33 -14.05 11.84 -3.87
N THR A 34 -12.84 12.04 -3.36
CA THR A 34 -12.55 12.28 -1.95
C THR A 34 -11.77 13.58 -1.80
N ASP A 35 -12.16 14.41 -0.83
CA ASP A 35 -11.43 15.63 -0.47
C ASP A 35 -10.42 15.31 0.61
N TYR A 36 -9.17 15.70 0.39
CA TYR A 36 -8.08 15.60 1.37
C TYR A 36 -7.39 16.95 1.55
N THR A 37 -6.97 17.25 2.77
CA THR A 37 -5.91 18.23 3.02
C THR A 37 -4.58 17.70 2.50
N PHE A 38 -3.57 18.55 2.36
CA PHE A 38 -2.21 18.09 2.04
C PHE A 38 -1.72 17.08 3.07
N GLU A 39 -1.99 17.31 4.34
CA GLU A 39 -1.60 16.41 5.42
C GLU A 39 -2.27 15.04 5.31
N GLU A 40 -3.58 15.00 5.11
CA GLU A 40 -4.35 13.76 4.90
C GLU A 40 -3.90 13.01 3.65
N HIS A 41 -3.57 13.74 2.58
CA HIS A 41 -2.99 13.16 1.36
C HIS A 41 -1.66 12.47 1.66
N ASP A 42 -0.75 13.17 2.35
CA ASP A 42 0.58 12.61 2.68
C ASP A 42 0.46 11.40 3.61
N GLU A 43 -0.44 11.42 4.59
CA GLU A 43 -0.74 10.26 5.43
C GLU A 43 -1.25 9.07 4.59
N THR A 44 -2.17 9.34 3.68
CA THR A 44 -2.74 8.30 2.81
C THR A 44 -1.69 7.71 1.88
N ILE A 45 -0.82 8.54 1.28
CA ILE A 45 0.29 8.08 0.42
C ILE A 45 1.28 7.23 1.22
N ALA A 46 1.69 7.68 2.40
CA ALA A 46 2.59 6.90 3.26
C ALA A 46 2.00 5.53 3.61
N TYR A 47 0.70 5.46 3.86
CA TYR A 47 0.02 4.22 4.21
C TYR A 47 -0.28 3.34 2.99
N SER A 48 -0.88 3.90 1.94
CA SER A 48 -1.41 3.12 0.81
C SER A 48 -0.39 2.78 -0.28
N LEU A 49 0.70 3.53 -0.37
CA LEU A 49 1.78 3.28 -1.32
C LEU A 49 3.10 2.90 -0.65
N SER A 50 3.54 3.63 0.36
CA SER A 50 4.85 3.36 0.97
C SER A 50 4.90 2.00 1.67
N ILE A 51 3.82 1.56 2.34
CA ILE A 51 3.77 0.22 2.94
C ILE A 51 3.86 -0.89 1.88
N PRO A 52 3.00 -0.91 0.82
CA PRO A 52 3.13 -1.91 -0.24
C PRO A 52 4.47 -1.87 -0.96
N PHE A 53 5.01 -0.68 -1.25
CA PHE A 53 6.32 -0.54 -1.88
C PHE A 53 7.42 -1.12 -1.02
N ALA A 54 7.45 -0.78 0.27
CA ALA A 54 8.43 -1.29 1.21
C ALA A 54 8.35 -2.83 1.36
N ALA A 55 7.16 -3.38 1.45
CA ALA A 55 6.94 -4.83 1.52
C ALA A 55 7.44 -5.54 0.25
N THR A 56 7.16 -4.96 -0.93
CA THR A 56 7.63 -5.48 -2.21
C THR A 56 9.14 -5.40 -2.35
N LEU A 57 9.76 -4.27 -1.96
CA LEU A 57 11.22 -4.10 -1.99
C LEU A 57 11.91 -5.04 -1.01
N ALA A 58 11.35 -5.24 0.19
CA ALA A 58 11.89 -6.18 1.17
C ALA A 58 11.87 -7.62 0.63
N PHE A 59 10.76 -8.04 0.00
CA PHE A 59 10.67 -9.33 -0.67
C PHE A 59 11.69 -9.45 -1.81
N ALA A 60 11.68 -8.48 -2.74
CA ALA A 60 12.55 -8.51 -3.91
C ALA A 60 14.05 -8.46 -3.56
N GLY A 61 14.40 -7.71 -2.49
CA GLY A 61 15.77 -7.59 -2.02
C GLY A 61 16.38 -8.86 -1.43
N VAL A 62 15.54 -9.80 -0.99
CA VAL A 62 15.98 -11.08 -0.41
C VAL A 62 15.67 -12.30 -1.28
N MET A 63 14.87 -12.13 -2.34
CA MET A 63 14.53 -13.22 -3.23
C MET A 63 15.75 -13.74 -4.00
N LYS A 64 15.71 -15.02 -4.33
CA LYS A 64 16.69 -15.68 -5.21
C LYS A 64 15.94 -16.34 -6.36
N PRO A 65 16.54 -16.45 -7.56
CA PRO A 65 15.95 -17.17 -8.68
C PRO A 65 15.50 -18.58 -8.27
N GLN A 66 14.37 -19.00 -8.77
CA GLN A 66 13.78 -20.32 -8.52
C GLN A 66 13.48 -21.00 -9.85
N ASP A 67 13.90 -22.24 -10.01
CA ASP A 67 13.64 -23.01 -11.25
C ASP A 67 12.16 -23.41 -11.38
N ALA A 68 11.51 -23.67 -10.25
CA ALA A 68 10.10 -24.07 -10.21
C ALA A 68 9.31 -23.29 -9.14
N PRO A 69 9.10 -21.97 -9.31
CA PRO A 69 8.43 -21.17 -8.31
C PRO A 69 6.96 -21.55 -8.17
N GLY A 70 6.48 -21.66 -6.92
CA GLY A 70 5.06 -21.83 -6.61
C GLY A 70 4.22 -20.59 -6.96
N THR A 71 2.90 -20.74 -6.96
CA THR A 71 1.95 -19.70 -7.38
C THR A 71 2.10 -18.42 -6.56
N THR A 72 2.26 -18.52 -5.24
CA THR A 72 2.41 -17.36 -4.36
C THR A 72 3.68 -16.57 -4.70
N PHE A 73 4.80 -17.26 -4.88
CA PHE A 73 6.07 -16.63 -5.24
C PHE A 73 5.95 -15.91 -6.60
N LYS A 74 5.35 -16.56 -7.61
CA LYS A 74 5.11 -15.95 -8.94
C LYS A 74 4.30 -14.66 -8.84
N ARG A 75 3.25 -14.63 -8.02
CA ARG A 75 2.43 -13.42 -7.83
C ARG A 75 3.22 -12.28 -7.18
N HIS A 76 4.05 -12.57 -6.18
CA HIS A 76 4.92 -11.56 -5.57
C HIS A 76 5.99 -11.06 -6.55
N MET A 77 6.55 -11.95 -7.38
CA MET A 77 7.45 -11.53 -8.46
C MET A 77 6.79 -10.59 -9.45
N GLN A 78 5.57 -10.88 -9.89
CA GLN A 78 4.83 -10.01 -10.82
C GLN A 78 4.62 -8.60 -10.23
N ILE A 79 4.29 -8.51 -8.94
CA ILE A 79 4.18 -7.22 -8.25
C ILE A 79 5.55 -6.52 -8.21
N ALA A 80 6.62 -7.24 -7.89
CA ALA A 80 7.96 -6.69 -7.84
C ALA A 80 8.45 -6.21 -9.23
N GLU A 81 8.20 -6.97 -10.28
CA GLU A 81 8.50 -6.59 -11.67
C GLU A 81 7.75 -5.31 -12.07
N GLY A 82 6.47 -5.20 -11.71
CA GLY A 82 5.68 -3.99 -11.92
C GLY A 82 6.30 -2.78 -11.23
N LEU A 83 6.65 -2.90 -9.96
CA LEU A 83 7.29 -1.81 -9.20
C LEU A 83 8.67 -1.44 -9.78
N MET A 84 9.48 -2.43 -10.18
CA MET A 84 10.82 -2.19 -10.74
C MET A 84 10.78 -1.67 -12.17
N SER A 85 9.63 -1.65 -12.83
CA SER A 85 9.43 -1.01 -14.13
C SER A 85 9.11 0.48 -14.03
N GLU A 86 8.81 0.97 -12.83
CA GLU A 86 8.58 2.39 -12.58
C GLU A 86 9.89 3.17 -12.57
N ASP A 87 9.78 4.48 -12.76
CA ASP A 87 10.92 5.39 -12.70
C ASP A 87 11.49 5.50 -11.28
N ASP A 88 12.80 5.43 -11.15
CA ASP A 88 13.49 5.50 -9.85
C ASP A 88 13.16 6.77 -9.07
N TYR A 89 12.97 7.89 -9.76
CA TYR A 89 12.59 9.14 -9.14
C TYR A 89 11.20 9.05 -8.52
N LEU A 90 10.22 8.50 -9.25
CA LEU A 90 8.86 8.31 -8.75
C LEU A 90 8.84 7.42 -7.50
N VAL A 91 9.52 6.28 -7.55
CA VAL A 91 9.60 5.36 -6.41
C VAL A 91 10.25 6.03 -5.19
N SER A 92 11.33 6.79 -5.44
CA SER A 92 12.04 7.52 -4.39
C SER A 92 11.19 8.61 -3.75
N GLU A 93 10.50 9.43 -4.54
CA GLU A 93 9.63 10.49 -4.03
C GLU A 93 8.48 9.95 -3.18
N ILE A 94 7.89 8.83 -3.58
CA ILE A 94 6.85 8.17 -2.77
C ILE A 94 7.43 7.69 -1.43
N LEU A 95 8.58 7.04 -1.45
CA LEU A 95 9.22 6.50 -0.24
C LEU A 95 9.83 7.58 0.65
N PHE A 96 10.21 8.73 0.09
CA PHE A 96 10.73 9.87 0.85
C PHE A 96 9.63 10.71 1.52
N ASN A 97 8.37 10.31 1.44
CA ASN A 97 7.31 10.92 2.22
C ASN A 97 7.72 10.97 3.70
N PRO A 98 7.59 12.12 4.39
CA PRO A 98 8.03 12.30 5.78
C PRO A 98 7.41 11.30 6.77
N ARG A 99 6.27 10.71 6.44
CA ARG A 99 5.56 9.73 7.29
C ARG A 99 5.95 8.28 6.99
N THR A 100 6.70 8.02 5.93
CA THR A 100 7.15 6.67 5.56
C THR A 100 7.98 5.99 6.64
N PRO A 101 8.96 6.65 7.32
CA PRO A 101 9.78 6.00 8.33
C PRO A 101 8.95 5.33 9.44
N ARG A 102 7.88 5.98 9.90
CA ARG A 102 6.99 5.40 10.91
C ARG A 102 6.29 4.13 10.39
N GLN A 103 5.88 4.12 9.13
CA GLN A 103 5.27 2.94 8.52
C GLN A 103 6.28 1.80 8.34
N LEU A 104 7.53 2.11 8.06
CA LEU A 104 8.61 1.13 8.05
C LEU A 104 8.85 0.54 9.44
N ASP A 105 8.83 1.35 10.48
CA ASP A 105 8.93 0.86 11.86
C ASP A 105 7.82 -0.13 12.19
N ASN A 106 6.58 0.17 11.80
CA ASN A 106 5.44 -0.73 11.98
C ASN A 106 5.64 -2.09 11.27
N ILE A 107 6.21 -2.08 10.05
CA ILE A 107 6.52 -3.31 9.30
C ILE A 107 7.63 -4.10 10.00
N ILE A 108 8.68 -3.41 10.45
CA ILE A 108 9.82 -4.03 11.15
C ILE A 108 9.34 -4.68 12.46
N GLU A 109 8.52 -3.99 13.25
CA GLU A 109 7.93 -4.54 14.47
C GLU A 109 7.04 -5.76 14.18
N GLY A 110 6.19 -5.68 13.16
CA GLY A 110 5.35 -6.81 12.74
C GLY A 110 6.16 -8.03 12.28
N LEU A 111 7.24 -7.80 11.55
CA LEU A 111 8.16 -8.87 11.13
C LEU A 111 8.94 -9.46 12.32
N ALA A 112 9.33 -8.64 13.28
CA ALA A 112 10.01 -9.10 14.51
C ALA A 112 9.07 -9.98 15.35
N GLU A 113 7.81 -9.58 15.53
CA GLU A 113 6.78 -10.40 16.19
C GLU A 113 6.60 -11.74 15.48
N LEU A 114 6.41 -11.72 14.16
CA LEU A 114 6.25 -12.94 13.37
C LEU A 114 7.46 -13.86 13.49
N LYS A 115 8.68 -13.31 13.41
CA LYS A 115 9.93 -14.06 13.58
C LYS A 115 9.98 -14.77 14.94
N GLU A 116 9.61 -14.07 16.01
CA GLU A 116 9.59 -14.62 17.36
C GLU A 116 8.61 -15.79 17.48
N ILE A 117 7.38 -15.62 17.00
CA ILE A 117 6.35 -16.66 16.98
C ILE A 117 6.84 -17.91 16.22
N VAL A 118 7.42 -17.71 15.03
CA VAL A 118 7.94 -18.77 14.19
C VAL A 118 9.11 -19.49 14.87
N SER A 119 10.03 -18.74 15.46
CA SER A 119 11.22 -19.29 16.15
C SER A 119 10.86 -20.17 17.34
N ARG A 120 9.82 -19.80 18.08
CA ARG A 120 9.31 -20.57 19.22
C ARG A 120 8.33 -21.66 18.83
N ARG A 121 7.87 -21.68 17.58
CA ARG A 121 6.80 -22.59 17.11
C ARG A 121 5.54 -22.48 17.97
N ASP A 122 5.23 -21.28 18.43
CA ASP A 122 4.10 -20.97 19.30
C ASP A 122 2.79 -20.95 18.49
N SER A 123 2.06 -22.07 18.55
CA SER A 123 0.82 -22.23 17.79
C SER A 123 -0.32 -21.32 18.28
N GLU A 124 -0.37 -21.01 19.58
CA GLU A 124 -1.39 -20.13 20.15
C GLU A 124 -1.15 -18.68 19.73
N ALA A 125 0.08 -18.20 19.88
CA ALA A 125 0.47 -16.88 19.41
C ALA A 125 0.29 -16.73 17.89
N MET A 126 0.61 -17.77 17.10
CA MET A 126 0.36 -17.78 15.66
C MET A 126 -1.13 -17.66 15.33
N ALA A 127 -2.00 -18.38 16.04
CA ALA A 127 -3.44 -18.29 15.82
C ALA A 127 -3.97 -16.88 16.10
N ALA A 128 -3.51 -16.24 17.19
CA ALA A 128 -3.88 -14.87 17.54
C ALA A 128 -3.36 -13.87 16.51
N TYR A 129 -2.11 -14.00 16.06
CA TYR A 129 -1.52 -13.18 15.00
C TYR A 129 -2.32 -13.26 13.70
N LEU A 130 -2.63 -14.47 13.25
CA LEU A 130 -3.42 -14.68 12.02
C LEU A 130 -4.85 -14.16 12.14
N ALA A 131 -5.45 -14.19 13.33
CA ALA A 131 -6.77 -13.60 13.56
C ALA A 131 -6.76 -12.08 13.37
N ARG A 132 -5.72 -11.37 13.87
CA ARG A 132 -5.54 -9.93 13.64
C ARG A 132 -5.36 -9.61 12.16
N VAL A 133 -4.51 -10.37 11.46
CA VAL A 133 -4.28 -10.17 10.02
C VAL A 133 -5.56 -10.37 9.22
N ARG A 134 -6.34 -11.42 9.53
CA ARG A 134 -7.65 -11.65 8.88
C ARG A 134 -8.62 -10.50 9.14
N HIS A 135 -8.64 -9.95 10.35
CA HIS A 135 -9.48 -8.80 10.69
C HIS A 135 -9.08 -7.58 9.83
N ASN A 136 -7.79 -7.26 9.75
CA ASN A 136 -7.28 -6.15 8.95
C ASN A 136 -7.63 -6.29 7.46
N VAL A 137 -7.54 -7.48 6.91
CA VAL A 137 -7.90 -7.74 5.50
C VAL A 137 -9.41 -7.60 5.26
N ARG A 138 -10.25 -8.01 6.21
CA ARG A 138 -11.72 -7.98 6.08
C ARG A 138 -12.31 -6.57 6.23
N LEU A 139 -11.66 -5.68 6.96
CA LEU A 139 -12.17 -4.31 7.16
C LEU A 139 -12.34 -3.52 5.85
N LYS A 140 -11.73 -3.93 4.75
CA LYS A 140 -11.86 -3.30 3.44
C LYS A 140 -13.02 -3.86 2.59
N SER A 141 -13.67 -4.94 3.01
CA SER A 141 -14.74 -5.59 2.25
C SER A 141 -16.16 -5.12 2.61
N GLY A 142 -16.27 -4.12 3.47
CA GLY A 142 -17.54 -3.68 4.05
C GLY A 142 -17.81 -2.17 3.91
N LYS A 143 -17.76 -1.66 2.66
CA LYS A 143 -18.43 -0.39 2.32
C LYS A 143 -18.95 -0.46 0.90
#